data_c3701c79217518c3221528880cecd3d7
#
_entry.id   c3701c79217518c3221528880cecd3d7
#
_cell.length_a   1.000
_cell.length_b   1.000
_cell.length_c   1.000
_cell.angle_alpha   90.00
_cell.angle_beta   90.00
_cell.angle_gamma   90.00
#
_symmetry.space_group_name_H-M   'P 1'
#
loop_
_entity.id
_entity.type
_entity.pdbx_description
1 polymer ?
#
loop_
_entity_poly.entity_id
_entity_poly.type
_entity_poly.pdbx_seq_one_letter_code
_entity_poly.pdbx_strand_id
1 'polypeptide(L)'
;MNVEGRAMTERRVDKRLLAPVLMGFFIMGFCDIVAPVTNIISGEFAESQQSAVSFLPSMVFLWFLLLSTPVAALMNRIGRKRTAMIGYAFTIAGLLVPYAAGVGSALSWYFIGFGLLGIGNTAIQVAVNPLLATIVPEER
;
A
#
# COMPACT_ATOMS: atom_id res chain seq x y z
N MET A 1 7.43 35.46 28.19
CA MET A 1 7.36 34.69 26.93
C MET A 1 6.02 33.98 26.96
N ASN A 2 5.09 34.47 26.13
CA ASN A 2 3.68 34.10 26.21
C ASN A 2 3.43 32.64 25.78
N VAL A 3 2.46 32.00 26.41
CA VAL A 3 2.04 30.61 26.15
C VAL A 3 1.71 30.42 24.66
N GLU A 4 1.21 31.47 23.99
CA GLU A 4 0.94 31.52 22.55
C GLU A 4 2.19 31.36 21.68
N GLY A 5 3.33 31.92 22.10
CA GLY A 5 4.60 31.78 21.37
C GLY A 5 5.16 30.35 21.42
N ARG A 6 4.89 29.60 22.48
CA ARG A 6 5.23 28.17 22.57
C ARG A 6 4.34 27.29 21.70
N ALA A 7 3.05 27.60 21.67
CA ALA A 7 2.08 26.86 20.84
C ALA A 7 2.34 27.02 19.34
N MET A 8 2.86 28.19 18.90
CA MET A 8 3.20 28.40 17.49
C MET A 8 4.52 27.73 17.08
N THR A 9 5.42 27.47 18.03
CA THR A 9 6.72 26.84 17.72
C THR A 9 6.58 25.31 17.57
N GLU A 10 5.57 24.69 18.17
CA GLU A 10 5.31 23.26 18.08
C GLU A 10 4.54 22.82 16.81
N ARG A 11 4.03 23.76 16.02
CA ARG A 11 3.24 23.50 14.81
C ARG A 11 4.05 23.43 13.52
N ARG A 12 5.37 23.26 13.60
CA ARG A 12 6.13 23.03 12.38
C ARG A 12 5.98 21.59 11.93
N VAL A 13 5.30 21.42 10.76
CA VAL A 13 5.33 20.15 10.03
C VAL A 13 6.79 19.68 9.95
N ASP A 14 7.08 18.54 10.54
CA ASP A 14 8.43 17.97 10.47
C ASP A 14 8.69 17.52 9.02
N LYS A 15 9.34 18.43 8.27
CA LYS A 15 9.65 18.21 6.85
C LYS A 15 10.44 16.94 6.59
N ARG A 16 11.16 16.44 7.60
CA ARG A 16 11.91 15.19 7.52
C ARG A 16 11.00 13.96 7.48
N LEU A 17 9.85 14.03 8.16
CA LEU A 17 8.86 12.96 8.17
C LEU A 17 7.87 13.07 7.01
N LEU A 18 7.70 14.26 6.46
CA LEU A 18 6.74 14.50 5.37
C LEU A 18 7.13 13.73 4.09
N ALA A 19 8.40 13.74 3.72
CA ALA A 19 8.87 13.10 2.49
C ALA A 19 8.62 11.57 2.48
N PRO A 20 8.98 10.78 3.52
CA PRO A 20 8.68 9.35 3.54
C PRO A 20 7.18 9.04 3.62
N VAL A 21 6.37 9.92 4.25
CA VAL A 21 4.92 9.76 4.28
C VAL A 21 4.30 9.99 2.91
N LEU A 22 4.70 11.06 2.21
CA LEU A 22 4.26 11.32 0.84
C LEU A 22 4.69 10.20 -0.12
N MET A 23 5.90 9.64 0.05
CA MET A 23 6.34 8.48 -0.70
C MET A 23 5.45 7.27 -0.45
N GLY A 24 5.00 7.06 0.81
CA GLY A 24 4.03 6.02 1.15
C GLY A 24 2.72 6.20 0.40
N PHE A 25 2.17 7.41 0.35
CA PHE A 25 0.97 7.71 -0.43
C PHE A 25 1.17 7.54 -1.93
N PHE A 26 2.33 7.90 -2.46
CA PHE A 26 2.67 7.67 -3.86
C PHE A 26 2.65 6.17 -4.20
N ILE A 27 3.23 5.33 -3.34
CA ILE A 27 3.23 3.88 -3.52
C ILE A 27 1.81 3.30 -3.39
N MET A 28 1.00 3.82 -2.46
CA MET A 28 -0.42 3.45 -2.36
C MET A 28 -1.17 3.76 -3.65
N GLY A 29 -1.04 4.98 -4.17
CA GLY A 29 -1.65 5.37 -5.45
C GLY A 29 -1.15 4.50 -6.62
N PHE A 30 0.12 4.11 -6.60
CA PHE A 30 0.65 3.16 -7.59
C PHE A 30 0.01 1.77 -7.46
N CYS A 31 -0.24 1.29 -6.24
CA CYS A 31 -0.96 0.03 -6.02
C CYS A 31 -2.41 0.10 -6.53
N ASP A 32 -3.03 1.28 -6.52
CA ASP A 32 -4.41 1.47 -6.98
C ASP A 32 -4.54 1.46 -8.53
N ILE A 33 -3.41 1.54 -9.28
CA ILE A 33 -3.36 1.37 -10.74
C ILE A 33 -3.57 -0.10 -11.16
N VAL A 34 -3.80 -0.99 -10.23
CA VAL A 34 -4.02 -2.42 -10.49
C VAL A 34 -5.17 -2.67 -11.49
N ALA A 35 -6.27 -1.91 -11.41
CA ALA A 35 -7.41 -2.08 -12.31
C ALA A 35 -7.07 -1.81 -13.79
N PRO A 36 -6.45 -0.68 -14.18
CA PRO A 36 -5.97 -0.46 -15.54
C PRO A 36 -4.94 -1.50 -16.02
N VAL A 37 -4.03 -1.91 -15.15
CA VAL A 37 -3.02 -2.93 -15.48
C VAL A 37 -3.68 -4.28 -15.76
N THR A 38 -4.74 -4.62 -15.03
CA THR A 38 -5.50 -5.84 -15.27
C THR A 38 -6.10 -5.88 -16.67
N ASN A 39 -6.56 -4.74 -17.22
CA ASN A 39 -7.06 -4.69 -18.58
C ASN A 39 -5.98 -4.98 -19.63
N ILE A 40 -4.74 -4.58 -19.36
CA ILE A 40 -3.60 -4.91 -20.25
C ILE A 40 -3.29 -6.41 -20.17
N ILE A 41 -3.24 -6.95 -18.95
CA ILE A 41 -2.98 -8.37 -18.70
C ILE A 41 -4.08 -9.24 -19.34
N SER A 42 -5.34 -8.81 -19.31
CA SER A 42 -6.45 -9.57 -19.86
C SER A 42 -6.29 -9.87 -21.34
N GLY A 43 -5.64 -8.98 -22.10
CA GLY A 43 -5.36 -9.18 -23.52
C GLY A 43 -4.37 -10.31 -23.82
N GLU A 44 -3.61 -10.78 -22.84
CA GLU A 44 -2.63 -11.86 -22.98
C GLU A 44 -3.22 -13.26 -22.69
N PHE A 45 -4.41 -13.31 -22.07
CA PHE A 45 -5.05 -14.55 -21.66
C PHE A 45 -6.28 -14.87 -22.53
N ALA A 46 -6.54 -16.19 -22.70
CA ALA A 46 -7.70 -16.67 -23.42
C ALA A 46 -9.03 -16.17 -22.80
N GLU A 47 -10.08 -16.03 -23.60
CA GLU A 47 -11.41 -15.58 -23.16
C GLU A 47 -11.95 -16.40 -21.95
N SER A 48 -11.63 -17.69 -21.90
CA SER A 48 -12.00 -18.55 -20.79
C SER A 48 -11.39 -18.17 -19.43
N GLN A 49 -10.28 -17.42 -19.45
CA GLN A 49 -9.55 -16.97 -18.24
C GLN A 49 -9.86 -15.52 -17.86
N GLN A 50 -10.54 -14.77 -18.70
CA GLN A 50 -10.82 -13.34 -18.46
C GLN A 50 -11.61 -13.09 -17.17
N SER A 51 -12.53 -13.97 -16.81
CA SER A 51 -13.25 -13.87 -15.52
C SER A 51 -12.29 -13.94 -14.33
N ALA A 52 -11.30 -14.82 -14.38
CA ALA A 52 -10.29 -14.94 -13.33
C ALA A 52 -9.33 -13.74 -13.31
N VAL A 53 -8.93 -13.23 -14.48
CA VAL A 53 -8.11 -12.00 -14.58
C VAL A 53 -8.84 -10.81 -14.00
N SER A 54 -10.14 -10.66 -14.27
CA SER A 54 -10.97 -9.57 -13.74
C SER A 54 -11.09 -9.60 -12.21
N PHE A 55 -10.82 -10.74 -11.58
CA PHE A 55 -10.82 -10.87 -10.12
C PHE A 55 -9.53 -10.36 -9.48
N LEU A 56 -8.43 -10.18 -10.22
CA LEU A 56 -7.14 -9.73 -9.69
C LEU A 56 -7.20 -8.43 -8.89
N PRO A 57 -7.87 -7.35 -9.36
CA PRO A 57 -8.01 -6.12 -8.58
C PRO A 57 -8.76 -6.35 -7.25
N SER A 58 -9.81 -7.17 -7.30
CA SER A 58 -10.61 -7.49 -6.11
C SER A 58 -9.80 -8.19 -5.03
N MET A 59 -8.77 -8.94 -5.40
CA MET A 59 -7.87 -9.60 -4.48
C MET A 59 -7.10 -8.61 -3.61
N VAL A 60 -6.65 -7.49 -4.17
CA VAL A 60 -5.95 -6.44 -3.41
C VAL A 60 -6.86 -5.86 -2.33
N PHE A 61 -8.11 -5.56 -2.67
CA PHE A 61 -9.10 -5.04 -1.72
C PHE A 61 -9.56 -6.09 -0.71
N LEU A 62 -9.65 -7.35 -1.12
CA LEU A 62 -9.97 -8.46 -0.22
C LEU A 62 -8.92 -8.59 0.90
N TRP A 63 -7.64 -8.50 0.55
CA TRP A 63 -6.56 -8.52 1.53
C TRP A 63 -6.62 -7.31 2.47
N PHE A 64 -7.01 -6.15 1.97
CA PHE A 64 -7.22 -4.98 2.82
C PHE A 64 -8.34 -5.24 3.85
N LEU A 65 -9.46 -5.80 3.41
CA LEU A 65 -10.58 -6.13 4.29
C LEU A 65 -10.17 -7.15 5.38
N LEU A 66 -9.46 -8.20 5.00
CA LEU A 66 -9.10 -9.29 5.91
C LEU A 66 -7.95 -8.92 6.85
N LEU A 67 -6.97 -8.17 6.38
CA LEU A 67 -5.71 -7.94 7.08
C LEU A 67 -5.62 -6.59 7.79
N SER A 68 -6.52 -5.64 7.54
CA SER A 68 -6.45 -4.31 8.15
C SER A 68 -6.41 -4.38 9.68
N THR A 69 -7.28 -5.21 10.29
CA THR A 69 -7.33 -5.38 11.75
C THR A 69 -6.09 -6.11 12.31
N PRO A 70 -5.67 -7.29 11.80
CA PRO A 70 -4.46 -7.94 12.31
C PRO A 70 -3.19 -7.14 12.05
N VAL A 71 -3.10 -6.41 10.92
CA VAL A 71 -1.95 -5.52 10.66
C VAL A 71 -1.94 -4.33 11.60
N ALA A 72 -3.09 -3.76 11.96
CA ALA A 72 -3.18 -2.70 12.96
C ALA A 72 -2.72 -3.22 14.34
N ALA A 73 -3.11 -4.43 14.74
CA ALA A 73 -2.61 -5.06 15.96
C ALA A 73 -1.10 -5.31 15.92
N LEU A 74 -0.58 -5.76 14.79
CA LEU A 74 0.86 -5.92 14.58
C LEU A 74 1.59 -4.57 14.68
N MET A 75 1.05 -3.53 14.05
CA MET A 75 1.60 -2.17 14.11
C MET A 75 1.72 -1.66 15.56
N ASN A 76 0.74 -1.96 16.40
CA ASN A 76 0.78 -1.59 17.81
C ASN A 76 1.90 -2.32 18.59
N ARG A 77 2.32 -3.49 18.14
CA ARG A 77 3.39 -4.28 18.76
C ARG A 77 4.79 -3.90 18.28
N ILE A 78 4.99 -3.78 16.98
CA ILE A 78 6.31 -3.58 16.36
C ILE A 78 6.58 -2.13 15.96
N GLY A 79 5.55 -1.27 15.98
CA GLY A 79 5.62 0.14 15.62
C GLY A 79 5.35 0.42 14.13
N ARG A 80 4.95 1.64 13.84
CA ARG A 80 4.54 2.10 12.49
C ARG A 80 5.65 1.96 11.45
N LYS A 81 6.89 2.36 11.80
CA LYS A 81 8.03 2.30 10.88
C LYS A 81 8.30 0.88 10.38
N ARG A 82 8.35 -0.08 11.30
CA ARG A 82 8.61 -1.49 10.95
C ARG A 82 7.48 -2.08 10.13
N THR A 83 6.23 -1.78 10.47
CA THR A 83 5.05 -2.21 9.71
C THR A 83 5.08 -1.67 8.29
N ALA A 84 5.40 -0.38 8.10
CA ALA A 84 5.54 0.22 6.77
C ALA A 84 6.68 -0.44 5.97
N MET A 85 7.83 -0.70 6.59
CA MET A 85 8.95 -1.37 5.92
C MET A 85 8.60 -2.78 5.46
N ILE A 86 7.87 -3.54 6.28
CA ILE A 86 7.34 -4.86 5.91
C ILE A 86 6.38 -4.71 4.73
N GLY A 87 5.50 -3.71 4.76
CA GLY A 87 4.58 -3.41 3.66
C GLY A 87 5.32 -3.13 2.35
N TYR A 88 6.36 -2.32 2.37
CA TYR A 88 7.19 -2.05 1.19
C TYR A 88 7.88 -3.32 0.67
N ALA A 89 8.41 -4.16 1.55
CA ALA A 89 9.03 -5.42 1.14
C ALA A 89 8.03 -6.35 0.43
N PHE A 90 6.82 -6.49 0.96
CA PHE A 90 5.76 -7.28 0.32
C PHE A 90 5.30 -6.68 -1.01
N THR A 91 5.21 -5.35 -1.11
CA THR A 91 4.85 -4.66 -2.36
C THR A 91 5.91 -4.90 -3.44
N ILE A 92 7.18 -4.76 -3.09
CA ILE A 92 8.29 -5.03 -4.02
C ILE A 92 8.28 -6.49 -4.46
N ALA A 93 8.14 -7.43 -3.54
CA ALA A 93 8.03 -8.86 -3.87
C ALA A 93 6.84 -9.14 -4.78
N GLY A 94 5.68 -8.53 -4.50
CA GLY A 94 4.46 -8.66 -5.30
C GLY A 94 4.62 -8.19 -6.75
N LEU A 95 5.42 -7.15 -6.98
CA LEU A 95 5.74 -6.65 -8.32
C LEU A 95 6.80 -7.51 -9.03
N LEU A 96 7.78 -8.00 -8.28
CA LEU A 96 8.88 -8.80 -8.85
C LEU A 96 8.43 -10.20 -9.27
N VAL A 97 7.45 -10.80 -8.59
CA VAL A 97 6.98 -12.16 -8.88
C VAL A 97 6.44 -12.30 -10.32
N PRO A 98 5.47 -11.51 -10.79
CA PRO A 98 5.01 -11.57 -12.17
C PRO A 98 6.10 -11.17 -13.18
N TYR A 99 6.95 -10.20 -12.81
CA TYR A 99 8.05 -9.76 -13.67
C TYR A 99 9.08 -10.87 -13.89
N ALA A 100 9.48 -11.58 -12.83
CA ALA A 100 10.42 -12.69 -12.92
C ALA A 100 9.84 -13.92 -13.64
N ALA A 101 8.52 -14.12 -13.56
CA ALA A 101 7.83 -15.19 -14.27
C ALA A 101 7.78 -14.97 -15.79
N GLY A 102 7.88 -13.72 -16.23
CA GLY A 102 7.82 -13.31 -17.64
C GLY A 102 6.42 -13.09 -18.17
N VAL A 103 6.35 -12.34 -19.27
CA VAL A 103 5.09 -12.02 -19.96
C VAL A 103 4.47 -13.30 -20.52
N GLY A 104 3.16 -13.49 -20.34
CA GLY A 104 2.45 -14.70 -20.79
C GLY A 104 2.65 -15.93 -19.91
N SER A 105 3.26 -15.77 -18.71
CA SER A 105 3.36 -16.83 -17.72
C SER A 105 1.98 -17.26 -17.20
N ALA A 106 1.93 -18.43 -16.52
CA ALA A 106 0.68 -18.92 -15.95
C ALA A 106 0.01 -17.89 -15.05
N LEU A 107 -1.32 -17.77 -15.15
CA LEU A 107 -2.16 -16.82 -14.38
C LEU A 107 -1.92 -16.90 -12.87
N SER A 108 -1.52 -18.08 -12.37
CA SER A 108 -1.18 -18.29 -10.95
C SER A 108 -0.07 -17.37 -10.44
N TRP A 109 0.91 -17.01 -11.25
CA TRP A 109 1.97 -16.08 -10.87
C TRP A 109 1.44 -14.67 -10.65
N TYR A 110 0.47 -14.25 -11.45
CA TYR A 110 -0.21 -12.98 -11.26
C TYR A 110 -1.03 -12.98 -9.96
N PHE A 111 -1.74 -14.07 -9.65
CA PHE A 111 -2.47 -14.19 -8.37
C PHE A 111 -1.54 -14.10 -7.16
N ILE A 112 -0.39 -14.75 -7.20
CA ILE A 112 0.62 -14.67 -6.13
C ILE A 112 1.14 -13.24 -6.01
N GLY A 113 1.53 -12.60 -7.12
CA GLY A 113 2.03 -11.23 -7.15
C GLY A 113 1.03 -10.22 -6.62
N PHE A 114 -0.21 -10.25 -7.09
CA PHE A 114 -1.28 -9.35 -6.64
C PHE A 114 -1.71 -9.63 -5.20
N GLY A 115 -1.65 -10.88 -4.75
CA GLY A 115 -1.86 -11.23 -3.35
C GLY A 115 -0.81 -10.59 -2.44
N LEU A 116 0.47 -10.72 -2.76
CA LEU A 116 1.57 -10.09 -2.02
C LEU A 116 1.47 -8.56 -2.06
N LEU A 117 1.12 -7.99 -3.21
CA LEU A 117 0.90 -6.56 -3.38
C LEU A 117 -0.24 -6.06 -2.48
N GLY A 118 -1.35 -6.79 -2.41
CA GLY A 118 -2.48 -6.48 -1.53
C GLY A 118 -2.11 -6.49 -0.05
N ILE A 119 -1.33 -7.49 0.39
CA ILE A 119 -0.80 -7.58 1.75
C ILE A 119 0.10 -6.38 2.04
N GLY A 120 1.03 -6.07 1.13
CA GLY A 120 1.95 -4.93 1.26
C GLY A 120 1.22 -3.60 1.32
N ASN A 121 0.27 -3.37 0.41
CA ASN A 121 -0.55 -2.17 0.37
C ASN A 121 -1.35 -1.98 1.66
N THR A 122 -1.95 -3.05 2.19
CA THR A 122 -2.66 -3.00 3.48
C THR A 122 -1.74 -2.55 4.61
N ALA A 123 -0.53 -3.10 4.70
CA ALA A 123 0.43 -2.74 5.75
C ALA A 123 0.88 -1.28 5.64
N ILE A 124 1.10 -0.78 4.42
CA ILE A 124 1.46 0.62 4.18
C ILE A 124 0.28 1.54 4.57
N GLN A 125 -0.93 1.25 4.12
CA GLN A 125 -2.11 2.06 4.42
C GLN A 125 -2.37 2.17 5.92
N VAL A 126 -2.35 1.05 6.64
CA VAL A 126 -2.58 1.02 8.07
C VAL A 126 -1.50 1.80 8.84
N ALA A 127 -0.24 1.77 8.37
CA ALA A 127 0.86 2.45 9.05
C ALA A 127 0.95 3.95 8.70
N VAL A 128 0.70 4.33 7.45
CA VAL A 128 0.97 5.68 6.91
C VAL A 128 -0.20 6.63 7.08
N ASN A 129 -1.45 6.17 6.90
CA ASN A 129 -2.63 7.02 7.02
C ASN A 129 -2.75 7.72 8.41
N PRO A 130 -2.63 6.99 9.55
CA PRO A 130 -2.67 7.65 10.85
C PRO A 130 -1.45 8.56 11.10
N LEU A 131 -0.32 8.28 10.44
CA LEU A 131 0.88 9.10 10.58
C LEU A 131 0.69 10.47 9.95
N LEU A 132 0.03 10.55 8.79
CA LEU A 132 -0.29 11.82 8.15
C LEU A 132 -1.14 12.69 9.06
N ALA A 133 -2.17 12.13 9.69
CA ALA A 133 -3.04 12.86 10.61
C ALA A 133 -2.28 13.44 11.83
N THR A 134 -1.15 12.83 12.21
CA THR A 134 -0.31 13.34 13.32
C THR A 134 0.69 14.39 12.88
N ILE A 135 1.07 14.42 11.60
CA ILE A 135 2.08 15.33 11.05
C ILE A 135 1.46 16.63 10.53
N VAL A 136 0.25 16.53 9.94
CA VAL A 136 -0.49 17.69 9.42
C VAL A 136 -1.39 18.23 10.52
N PRO A 137 -1.19 19.49 10.99
CA PRO A 137 -2.09 20.11 11.95
C PRO A 137 -3.48 20.25 11.33
N GLU A 138 -4.52 19.84 12.06
CA GLU A 138 -5.88 20.19 11.69
C GLU A 138 -6.04 21.72 11.79
N GLU A 139 -6.22 22.40 10.66
CA GLU A 139 -6.73 23.77 10.66
C GLU A 139 -8.22 23.70 11.02
N ARG A 140 -8.51 24.15 12.25
CA ARG A 140 -9.88 24.44 12.70
C ARG A 140 -10.21 25.90 12.46
#